data_41b6ce83c117fd5d138fef53d03d589a
#
_entry.id   41b6ce83c117fd5d138fef53d03d589a
#
_cell.length_a   1.000
_cell.length_b   1.000
_cell.length_c   1.000
_cell.angle_alpha   90.00
_cell.angle_beta   90.00
_cell.angle_gamma   90.00
#
_symmetry.space_group_name_H-M   'P 1'
#
loop_
_entity.id
_entity.type
_entity.pdbx_description
1 polymer ?
#
loop_
_entity_poly.entity_id
_entity_poly.type
_entity_poly.pdbx_seq_one_letter_code
_entity_poly.pdbx_strand_id
1 'polypeptide(L)'
;MLFMIIERFKDRDPIPVYRRVRDAGVKFPEGLTYIGSWIEPNFDRCFQLMECDDARLLQQWILANNRDLGMSFEIVPVVPSQETREVVAPYLDPT
;
A
#
# COMPACT_ATOMS: atom_id res chain seq x y z
N MET A 1 1.16 -9.52 8.21
CA MET A 1 -0.05 -9.32 7.39
C MET A 1 0.29 -8.47 6.18
N LEU A 2 -0.36 -8.77 5.07
CA LEU A 2 -0.26 -7.98 3.85
C LEU A 2 -1.37 -6.93 3.78
N PHE A 3 -0.99 -5.75 3.28
CA PHE A 3 -1.92 -4.65 3.07
C PHE A 3 -1.73 -4.08 1.67
N MET A 4 -2.83 -3.89 0.95
CA MET A 4 -2.83 -3.08 -0.25
C MET A 4 -3.19 -1.66 0.13
N ILE A 5 -2.26 -0.74 -0.10
CA ILE A 5 -2.47 0.68 0.13
C ILE A 5 -2.88 1.30 -1.19
N ILE A 6 -4.08 1.85 -1.24
CA ILE A 6 -4.57 2.55 -2.44
C ILE A 6 -4.43 4.04 -2.18
N GLU A 7 -3.56 4.67 -2.92
CA GLU A 7 -3.22 6.08 -2.77
C GLU A 7 -3.80 6.87 -3.93
N ARG A 8 -4.39 8.03 -3.64
CA ARG A 8 -4.85 8.95 -4.67
C ARG A 8 -4.02 10.20 -4.64
N PHE A 9 -3.51 10.59 -5.81
CA PHE A 9 -2.76 11.84 -5.97
C PHE A 9 -3.73 13.02 -5.92
N LYS A 10 -3.34 14.06 -5.18
CA LYS A 10 -4.10 15.31 -5.14
C LYS A 10 -4.17 15.90 -6.55
N ASP A 11 -5.38 16.24 -7.01
CA ASP A 11 -5.63 16.81 -8.33
C ASP A 11 -5.09 15.95 -9.49
N ARG A 12 -4.93 14.64 -9.28
CA ARG A 12 -4.31 13.71 -10.23
C ARG A 12 -2.91 14.15 -10.66
N ASP A 13 -2.22 14.84 -9.78
CA ASP A 13 -0.87 15.32 -10.06
C ASP A 13 0.16 14.54 -9.25
N PRO A 14 0.94 13.65 -9.89
CA PRO A 14 1.95 12.86 -9.20
C PRO A 14 3.24 13.64 -8.93
N ILE A 15 3.42 14.79 -9.57
CA ILE A 15 4.71 15.49 -9.57
C ILE A 15 5.20 15.87 -8.16
N PRO A 16 4.37 16.42 -7.26
CA PRO A 16 4.83 16.74 -5.91
C PRO A 16 5.36 15.50 -5.15
N VAL A 17 4.71 14.34 -5.33
CA VAL A 17 5.11 13.08 -4.68
C VAL A 17 6.46 12.60 -5.23
N TYR A 18 6.59 12.51 -6.55
CA TYR A 18 7.83 12.04 -7.18
C TYR A 18 9.00 12.99 -6.93
N ARG A 19 8.74 14.30 -6.86
CA ARG A 19 9.76 15.28 -6.48
C ARG A 19 10.24 15.05 -5.06
N ARG A 20 9.33 14.79 -4.12
CA ARG A 20 9.67 14.47 -2.74
C ARG A 20 10.52 13.20 -2.66
N VAL A 21 10.14 12.14 -3.38
CA VAL A 21 10.89 10.88 -3.41
C VAL A 21 12.31 11.09 -3.96
N ARG A 22 12.44 11.87 -5.04
CA ARG A 22 13.75 12.19 -5.61
C ARG A 22 14.63 12.96 -4.63
N ASP A 23 14.08 13.95 -3.95
CA ASP A 23 14.88 14.91 -3.16
C ASP A 23 15.14 14.42 -1.72
N ALA A 24 14.21 13.70 -1.12
CA ALA A 24 14.29 13.27 0.27
C ALA A 24 14.26 11.74 0.46
N GLY A 25 13.93 10.98 -0.59
CA GLY A 25 13.71 9.54 -0.48
C GLY A 25 12.42 9.20 0.25
N VAL A 26 12.21 7.92 0.46
CA VAL A 26 11.09 7.40 1.24
C VAL A 26 11.64 6.73 2.49
N LYS A 27 11.10 7.09 3.66
CA LYS A 27 11.50 6.51 4.93
C LYS A 27 10.42 5.54 5.41
N PHE A 28 10.80 4.27 5.57
CA PHE A 28 9.91 3.26 6.12
C PHE A 28 10.29 3.00 7.58
N PRO A 29 9.33 2.99 8.52
CA PRO A 29 9.58 2.54 9.88
C PRO A 29 10.13 1.11 9.90
N GLU A 30 10.94 0.78 10.90
CA GLU A 30 11.39 -0.58 11.09
C GLU A 30 10.18 -1.50 11.26
N GLY A 31 10.19 -2.65 10.56
CA GLY A 31 9.08 -3.60 10.57
C GLY A 31 8.05 -3.41 9.48
N LEU A 32 8.13 -2.32 8.72
CA LEU A 32 7.27 -2.09 7.55
C LEU A 32 8.07 -2.38 6.28
N THR A 33 7.63 -3.39 5.51
CA THR A 33 8.29 -3.83 4.29
C THR A 33 7.50 -3.41 3.07
N TYR A 34 8.16 -2.69 2.15
CA TYR A 34 7.63 -2.38 0.83
C TYR A 34 7.87 -3.58 -0.09
N ILE A 35 6.81 -4.07 -0.76
CA ILE A 35 6.91 -5.21 -1.67
C ILE A 35 6.90 -4.75 -3.12
N GLY A 36 5.99 -3.84 -3.48
CA GLY A 36 5.90 -3.31 -4.82
C GLY A 36 4.76 -2.31 -4.96
N SER A 37 4.73 -1.62 -6.09
CA SER A 37 3.65 -0.69 -6.38
C SER A 37 3.36 -0.63 -7.86
N TRP A 38 2.12 -0.26 -8.18
CA TRP A 38 1.61 -0.13 -9.53
C TRP A 38 0.78 1.14 -9.60
N ILE A 39 0.92 1.90 -10.66
CA ILE A 39 0.30 3.21 -10.81
C ILE A 39 -0.59 3.21 -12.04
N GLU A 40 -1.83 3.68 -11.89
CA GLU A 40 -2.71 3.83 -13.03
C GLU A 40 -2.12 4.82 -14.04
N PRO A 41 -2.19 4.53 -15.35
CA PRO A 41 -1.63 5.43 -16.37
C PRO A 41 -2.23 6.85 -16.36
N ASN A 42 -3.44 7.00 -15.81
CA ASN A 42 -4.12 8.30 -15.69
C ASN A 42 -3.70 9.09 -14.43
N PHE A 43 -2.79 8.55 -13.62
CA PHE A 43 -2.29 9.17 -12.39
C PHE A 43 -3.36 9.44 -11.33
N ASP A 44 -4.46 8.70 -11.33
CA ASP A 44 -5.45 8.82 -10.27
C ASP A 44 -5.03 8.03 -9.03
N ARG A 45 -4.67 6.74 -9.21
CA ARG A 45 -4.37 5.85 -8.09
C ARG A 45 -3.01 5.17 -8.22
N CYS A 46 -2.38 4.97 -7.06
CA CYS A 46 -1.24 4.09 -6.88
C CYS A 46 -1.65 2.94 -5.96
N PHE A 47 -1.31 1.72 -6.35
CA PHE A 47 -1.56 0.51 -5.55
C PHE A 47 -0.21 0.04 -5.00
N GLN A 48 -0.04 0.07 -3.68
CA GLN A 48 1.22 -0.29 -3.05
C GLN A 48 1.01 -1.45 -2.08
N LEU A 49 1.75 -2.54 -2.31
CA LEU A 49 1.68 -3.72 -1.45
C LEU A 49 2.75 -3.63 -0.37
N MET A 50 2.33 -3.75 0.88
CA MET A 50 3.21 -3.64 2.04
C MET A 50 2.91 -4.73 3.05
N GLU A 51 3.91 -5.08 3.85
CA GLU A 51 3.78 -6.06 4.91
C GLU A 51 4.23 -5.50 6.25
N CYS A 52 3.46 -5.76 7.29
CA CYS A 52 3.84 -5.50 8.67
C CYS A 52 2.97 -6.30 9.64
N ASP A 53 3.44 -6.45 10.89
CA ASP A 53 2.69 -7.10 11.96
C ASP A 53 1.89 -6.10 12.80
N ASP A 54 2.15 -4.82 12.63
CA ASP A 54 1.52 -3.75 13.43
C ASP A 54 1.05 -2.64 12.48
N ALA A 55 -0.27 -2.50 12.34
CA ALA A 55 -0.86 -1.53 11.43
C ALA A 55 -0.52 -0.07 11.79
N ARG A 56 -0.07 0.21 13.03
CA ARG A 56 0.40 1.55 13.41
C ARG A 56 1.60 1.98 12.60
N LEU A 57 2.38 1.04 12.08
CA LEU A 57 3.52 1.35 11.21
C LEU A 57 3.07 2.01 9.91
N LEU A 58 1.90 1.65 9.39
CA LEU A 58 1.31 2.30 8.22
C LEU A 58 0.95 3.76 8.54
N GLN A 59 0.37 4.00 9.71
CA GLN A 59 0.05 5.36 10.15
C GLN A 59 1.31 6.22 10.29
N GLN A 60 2.36 5.66 10.88
CA GLN A 60 3.65 6.34 11.02
C GLN A 60 4.24 6.69 9.66
N TRP A 61 4.21 5.75 8.71
CA TRP A 61 4.72 5.97 7.37
C TRP A 61 3.94 7.07 6.63
N ILE A 62 2.62 7.04 6.72
CA ILE A 62 1.77 8.06 6.10
C ILE A 62 2.12 9.46 6.62
N LEU A 63 2.18 9.62 7.95
CA LEU A 63 2.45 10.91 8.55
C LEU A 63 3.87 11.40 8.27
N ALA A 64 4.85 10.50 8.24
CA ALA A 64 6.24 10.87 8.03
C ALA A 64 6.52 11.33 6.59
N ASN A 65 5.81 10.78 5.60
CA ASN A 65 6.16 11.00 4.19
C ASN A 65 5.14 11.82 3.40
N ASN A 66 3.87 11.82 3.80
CA ASN A 66 2.78 12.29 2.93
C ASN A 66 1.87 13.35 3.54
N ARG A 67 2.08 13.73 4.80
CA ARG A 67 1.17 14.60 5.55
C ARG A 67 0.84 15.92 4.83
N ASP A 68 1.82 16.49 4.14
CA ASP A 68 1.72 17.79 3.49
C ASP A 68 1.47 17.68 1.97
N LEU A 69 1.34 16.48 1.42
CA LEU A 69 1.16 16.26 -0.01
C LEU A 69 -0.30 16.17 -0.45
N GLY A 70 -1.23 16.16 0.50
CA GLY A 70 -2.66 16.14 0.21
C GLY A 70 -3.16 14.85 -0.40
N MET A 71 -2.40 13.75 -0.28
CA MET A 71 -2.82 12.44 -0.76
C MET A 71 -3.88 11.84 0.15
N SER A 72 -4.76 11.02 -0.42
CA SER A 72 -5.68 10.19 0.34
C SER A 72 -5.26 8.73 0.28
N PHE A 73 -5.56 7.98 1.33
CA PHE A 73 -5.14 6.59 1.49
C PHE A 73 -6.32 5.71 1.86
N GLU A 74 -6.39 4.55 1.21
CA GLU A 74 -7.28 3.46 1.61
C GLU A 74 -6.39 2.25 1.92
N ILE A 75 -6.58 1.63 3.08
CA ILE A 75 -5.77 0.51 3.53
C ILE A 75 -6.63 -0.74 3.54
N VAL A 76 -6.26 -1.73 2.71
CA VAL A 76 -7.05 -2.95 2.54
C VAL A 76 -6.19 -4.15 2.95
N PRO A 77 -6.56 -4.88 4.04
CA PRO A 77 -5.90 -6.14 4.35
C PRO A 77 -6.16 -7.14 3.23
N VAL A 78 -5.12 -7.85 2.81
CA VAL A 78 -5.24 -8.81 1.71
C VAL A 78 -4.55 -10.13 2.08
N VAL A 79 -5.04 -11.21 1.47
CA VAL A 79 -4.44 -12.54 1.59
C VAL A 79 -4.04 -12.98 0.18
N PRO A 80 -2.82 -13.51 -0.02
CA PRO A 80 -2.45 -14.04 -1.33
C PRO A 80 -3.41 -15.12 -1.79
N SER A 81 -3.76 -15.10 -3.07
CA SER A 81 -4.72 -16.05 -3.63
C SER A 81 -4.33 -17.52 -3.40
N GLN A 82 -3.04 -17.82 -3.39
CA GLN A 82 -2.56 -19.17 -3.12
C GLN A 82 -2.96 -19.65 -1.72
N GLU A 83 -2.81 -18.81 -0.71
CA GLU A 83 -3.20 -19.12 0.66
C GLU A 83 -4.71 -19.23 0.79
N THR A 84 -5.45 -18.38 0.08
CA THR A 84 -6.92 -18.46 0.02
C THR A 84 -7.39 -19.78 -0.59
N ARG A 85 -6.71 -20.28 -1.64
CA ARG A 85 -7.03 -21.58 -2.20
C ARG A 85 -6.90 -22.70 -1.18
N GLU A 86 -5.91 -22.64 -0.30
CA GLU A 86 -5.72 -23.62 0.78
C GLU A 86 -6.86 -23.56 1.79
N VAL A 87 -7.34 -22.38 2.13
CA VAL A 87 -8.48 -22.19 3.03
C VAL A 87 -9.77 -22.75 2.42
N VAL A 88 -9.97 -22.56 1.13
CA VAL A 88 -11.18 -22.97 0.42
C VAL A 88 -11.20 -24.46 0.10
N ALA A 89 -10.03 -25.08 -0.07
CA ALA A 89 -9.91 -26.45 -0.56
C ALA A 89 -10.80 -27.48 0.16
N PRO A 90 -10.93 -27.48 1.51
CA PRO A 90 -11.80 -28.45 2.20
C PRO A 90 -13.29 -28.37 1.83
N TYR A 91 -13.72 -27.26 1.26
CA TYR A 91 -15.13 -27.00 0.92
C TYR A 91 -15.47 -27.31 -0.54
N LEU A 92 -14.48 -27.65 -1.37
CA LEU A 92 -14.70 -27.88 -2.80
C LEU A 92 -15.31 -29.25 -3.09
N ASP A 93 -15.07 -30.25 -2.23
CA ASP A 93 -15.59 -31.59 -2.36
C ASP A 93 -16.43 -31.92 -1.14
N PRO A 94 -17.75 -31.77 -1.20
CA PRO A 94 -18.63 -32.08 -0.08
C PRO A 94 -18.65 -33.60 0.17
N THR A 95 -18.43 -33.97 1.42
CA THR A 95 -18.49 -35.37 1.87
C THR A 95 -19.86 -35.70 2.41
#